data_8eef6f53d417eeb1c253f5bf59303a00
#
_entry.id   8eef6f53d417eeb1c253f5bf59303a00
#
_cell.length_a   1.000
_cell.length_b   1.000
_cell.length_c   1.000
_cell.angle_alpha   90.00
_cell.angle_beta   90.00
_cell.angle_gamma   90.00
#
_symmetry.space_group_name_H-M   'P 1'
#
loop_
_entity.id
_entity.type
_entity.pdbx_description
1 polymer ?
#
loop_
_entity_poly.entity_id
_entity_poly.type
_entity_poly.pdbx_seq_one_letter_code
_entity_poly.pdbx_strand_id
1 'polypeptide(L)'
;ASRGLGDVYKRQALLIFPILAPVIVFLAVAVYFKEQKRADEIVQQRREEIEAELPRFVNTIEQELRASRDVLNILKSYQRNAGHAMKRELEITIADMASGNEENALTRMESRIGSTMLSDVVRGLISVKRGDNGIMYFQMLSMTFKQLELQKLKLEAMKQPGKMRKYSFMLLGCFLLMYLGVLGYVVLEAFGELF
;
A
#
# COMPACT_ATOMS: atom_id res chain seq x y z
N ALA A 1 27.01 12.69 -57.16
CA ALA A 1 26.63 13.40 -55.93
C ALA A 1 25.84 12.54 -54.93
N SER A 2 25.50 11.29 -55.22
CA SER A 2 24.65 10.46 -54.35
C SER A 2 25.39 9.52 -53.34
N ARG A 3 26.74 9.42 -53.47
CA ARG A 3 27.53 8.55 -52.56
C ARG A 3 27.95 9.21 -51.25
N GLY A 4 27.94 10.51 -51.12
CA GLY A 4 28.34 11.24 -49.91
C GLY A 4 27.26 11.32 -48.82
N LEU A 5 25.98 11.32 -49.20
CA LEU A 5 24.89 11.40 -48.22
C LEU A 5 24.71 10.12 -47.41
N GLY A 6 24.91 8.95 -48.01
CA GLY A 6 24.79 7.66 -47.30
C GLY A 6 25.83 7.43 -46.21
N ASP A 7 27.04 7.97 -46.38
CA ASP A 7 28.13 7.82 -45.41
C ASP A 7 27.97 8.76 -44.18
N VAL A 8 27.38 9.94 -44.40
CA VAL A 8 27.06 10.88 -43.32
C VAL A 8 25.95 10.30 -42.39
N TYR A 9 24.91 9.74 -42.98
CA TYR A 9 23.84 9.10 -42.21
C TYR A 9 24.32 7.84 -41.46
N LYS A 10 25.21 7.03 -42.03
CA LYS A 10 25.82 5.87 -41.38
C LYS A 10 26.70 6.28 -40.20
N ARG A 11 27.52 7.32 -40.34
CA ARG A 11 28.36 7.84 -39.25
C ARG A 11 27.51 8.46 -38.11
N GLN A 12 26.44 9.17 -38.49
CA GLN A 12 25.51 9.77 -37.51
C GLN A 12 24.70 8.71 -36.77
N ALA A 13 24.24 7.65 -37.44
CA ALA A 13 23.58 6.50 -36.84
C ALA A 13 24.55 5.72 -35.93
N LEU A 14 25.81 5.55 -36.29
CA LEU A 14 26.82 4.87 -35.51
C LEU A 14 27.19 5.63 -34.22
N LEU A 15 27.08 6.96 -34.20
CA LEU A 15 27.30 7.81 -33.02
C LEU A 15 26.09 7.89 -32.09
N ILE A 16 24.88 7.75 -32.63
CA ILE A 16 23.63 7.79 -31.86
C ILE A 16 23.37 6.46 -31.17
N PHE A 17 23.77 5.33 -31.79
CA PHE A 17 23.55 3.98 -31.27
C PHE A 17 24.17 3.73 -29.87
N PRO A 18 25.45 4.13 -29.59
CA PRO A 18 26.04 3.89 -28.27
C PRO A 18 25.43 4.76 -27.16
N ILE A 19 24.79 5.88 -27.49
CA ILE A 19 24.12 6.75 -26.51
C ILE A 19 22.69 6.24 -26.23
N LEU A 20 22.01 5.65 -27.21
CA LEU A 20 20.67 5.09 -27.06
C LEU A 20 20.67 3.76 -26.30
N ALA A 21 21.71 2.93 -26.43
CA ALA A 21 21.81 1.64 -25.78
C ALA A 21 21.69 1.74 -24.24
N PRO A 22 22.45 2.59 -23.51
CA PRO A 22 22.31 2.72 -22.06
C PRO A 22 20.95 3.28 -21.64
N VAL A 23 20.30 4.12 -22.44
CA VAL A 23 18.96 4.65 -22.16
C VAL A 23 17.92 3.53 -22.26
N ILE A 24 18.01 2.68 -23.28
CA ILE A 24 17.11 1.52 -23.45
C ILE A 24 17.32 0.52 -22.33
N VAL A 25 18.56 0.22 -21.94
CA VAL A 25 18.87 -0.66 -20.81
C VAL A 25 18.33 -0.08 -19.51
N PHE A 26 18.50 1.21 -19.27
CA PHE A 26 17.95 1.89 -18.07
C PHE A 26 16.43 1.83 -18.02
N LEU A 27 15.75 2.06 -19.15
CA LEU A 27 14.30 1.93 -19.26
C LEU A 27 13.83 0.49 -19.04
N ALA A 28 14.52 -0.50 -19.59
CA ALA A 28 14.19 -1.91 -19.39
C ALA A 28 14.33 -2.33 -17.91
N VAL A 29 15.40 -1.89 -17.25
CA VAL A 29 15.63 -2.12 -15.83
C VAL A 29 14.57 -1.40 -14.98
N ALA A 30 14.21 -0.16 -15.31
CA ALA A 30 13.17 0.59 -14.62
C ALA A 30 11.78 -0.08 -14.73
N VAL A 31 11.44 -0.59 -15.92
CA VAL A 31 10.18 -1.35 -16.15
C VAL A 31 10.20 -2.66 -15.37
N TYR A 32 11.31 -3.39 -15.36
CA TYR A 32 11.44 -4.64 -14.60
C TYR A 32 11.21 -4.44 -13.09
N PHE A 33 11.83 -3.41 -12.50
CA PHE A 33 11.62 -3.07 -11.09
C PHE A 33 10.19 -2.57 -10.79
N LYS A 34 9.53 -1.94 -11.75
CA LYS A 34 8.16 -1.48 -11.60
C LYS A 34 7.16 -2.64 -11.57
N GLU A 35 7.40 -3.70 -12.34
CA GLU A 35 6.52 -4.87 -12.35
C GLU A 35 6.60 -5.71 -11.08
N GLN A 36 7.79 -5.87 -10.50
CA GLN A 36 7.94 -6.56 -9.22
C GLN A 36 7.19 -5.84 -8.09
N LYS A 37 7.22 -4.50 -8.06
CA LYS A 37 6.49 -3.71 -7.05
C LYS A 37 4.97 -3.85 -7.16
N ARG A 38 4.42 -4.08 -8.35
CA ARG A 38 2.96 -4.21 -8.54
C ARG A 38 2.36 -5.42 -7.85
N ALA A 39 3.06 -6.56 -7.85
CA ALA A 39 2.58 -7.76 -7.18
C ALA A 39 2.54 -7.56 -5.66
N ASP A 40 3.58 -6.97 -5.09
CA ASP A 40 3.66 -6.63 -3.67
C ASP A 40 2.60 -5.59 -3.27
N GLU A 41 2.36 -4.59 -4.12
CA GLU A 41 1.34 -3.56 -3.91
C GLU A 41 -0.08 -4.14 -3.84
N ILE A 42 -0.42 -5.10 -4.71
CA ILE A 42 -1.74 -5.76 -4.71
C ILE A 42 -1.95 -6.57 -3.43
N VAL A 43 -0.94 -7.33 -3.00
CA VAL A 43 -0.99 -8.11 -1.76
C VAL A 43 -1.10 -7.18 -0.56
N GLN A 44 -0.31 -6.12 -0.54
CA GLN A 44 -0.32 -5.11 0.52
C GLN A 44 -1.67 -4.40 0.59
N GLN A 45 -2.22 -3.95 -0.53
CA GLN A 45 -3.52 -3.30 -0.59
C GLN A 45 -4.64 -4.20 -0.04
N ARG A 46 -4.64 -5.47 -0.46
CA ARG A 46 -5.62 -6.46 0.04
C ARG A 46 -5.50 -6.67 1.54
N ARG A 47 -4.28 -6.72 2.06
CA ARG A 47 -4.03 -6.82 3.50
C ARG A 47 -4.54 -5.59 4.24
N GLU A 48 -4.28 -4.38 3.72
CA GLU A 48 -4.75 -3.12 4.30
C GLU A 48 -6.28 -3.02 4.29
N GLU A 49 -6.96 -3.50 3.23
CA GLU A 49 -8.42 -3.58 3.18
C GLU A 49 -8.97 -4.49 4.29
N ILE A 50 -8.36 -5.65 4.52
CA ILE A 50 -8.74 -6.57 5.59
C ILE A 50 -8.47 -5.95 6.97
N GLU A 51 -7.29 -5.36 7.18
CA GLU A 51 -6.92 -4.73 8.44
C GLU A 51 -7.84 -3.57 8.82
N ALA A 52 -8.29 -2.78 7.83
CA ALA A 52 -9.26 -1.70 8.07
C ALA A 52 -10.63 -2.22 8.54
N GLU A 53 -10.98 -3.46 8.21
CA GLU A 53 -12.25 -4.07 8.60
C GLU A 53 -12.18 -4.82 9.95
N LEU A 54 -10.98 -5.15 10.44
CA LEU A 54 -10.79 -5.92 11.67
C LEU A 54 -11.46 -5.31 12.91
N PRO A 55 -11.46 -3.99 13.15
CA PRO A 55 -12.17 -3.41 14.31
C PRO A 55 -13.65 -3.76 14.32
N ARG A 56 -14.30 -3.69 13.17
CA ARG A 56 -15.72 -4.06 13.02
C ARG A 56 -15.92 -5.56 13.20
N PHE A 57 -15.01 -6.38 12.65
CA PHE A 57 -15.04 -7.83 12.82
C PHE A 57 -14.95 -8.23 14.30
N VAL A 58 -14.00 -7.68 15.04
CA VAL A 58 -13.81 -7.93 16.48
C VAL A 58 -15.04 -7.53 17.29
N ASN A 59 -15.65 -6.38 16.99
CA ASN A 59 -16.88 -5.96 17.65
C ASN A 59 -18.03 -6.95 17.39
N THR A 60 -18.15 -7.48 16.18
CA THR A 60 -19.17 -8.50 15.85
C THR A 60 -18.89 -9.81 16.60
N ILE A 61 -17.62 -10.26 16.64
CA ILE A 61 -17.24 -11.45 17.40
C ILE A 61 -17.62 -11.27 18.89
N GLU A 62 -17.30 -10.13 19.50
CA GLU A 62 -17.66 -9.86 20.89
C GLU A 62 -19.16 -9.96 21.14
N GLN A 63 -19.97 -9.39 20.25
CA GLN A 63 -21.44 -9.44 20.36
C GLN A 63 -21.98 -10.87 20.20
N GLU A 64 -21.52 -11.58 19.19
CA GLU A 64 -21.98 -12.95 18.90
C GLU A 64 -21.53 -13.95 20.00
N LEU A 65 -20.35 -13.76 20.61
CA LEU A 65 -19.88 -14.58 21.72
C LEU A 65 -20.78 -14.51 22.97
N ARG A 66 -21.57 -13.45 23.14
CA ARG A 66 -22.54 -13.31 24.22
C ARG A 66 -23.76 -14.23 24.01
N ALA A 67 -24.06 -14.53 22.72
CA ALA A 67 -25.20 -15.39 22.36
C ALA A 67 -24.76 -16.83 22.12
N SER A 68 -23.62 -17.07 21.50
CA SER A 68 -23.11 -18.40 21.16
C SER A 68 -21.58 -18.42 21.11
N ARG A 69 -21.01 -19.55 21.55
CA ARG A 69 -19.55 -19.80 21.43
C ARG A 69 -19.18 -20.56 20.15
N ASP A 70 -20.09 -20.64 19.21
CA ASP A 70 -19.84 -21.34 17.93
C ASP A 70 -19.11 -20.43 16.97
N VAL A 71 -17.80 -20.62 16.86
CA VAL A 71 -16.90 -19.83 15.99
C VAL A 71 -17.33 -19.93 14.53
N LEU A 72 -17.78 -21.09 14.05
CA LEU A 72 -18.22 -21.25 12.66
C LEU A 72 -19.44 -20.38 12.35
N ASN A 73 -20.42 -20.34 13.26
CA ASN A 73 -21.61 -19.50 13.09
C ASN A 73 -21.26 -18.00 13.16
N ILE A 74 -20.33 -17.60 14.03
CA ILE A 74 -19.83 -16.22 14.10
C ILE A 74 -19.23 -15.80 12.76
N LEU A 75 -18.36 -16.62 12.18
CA LEU A 75 -17.74 -16.33 10.87
C LEU A 75 -18.79 -16.24 9.75
N LYS A 76 -19.76 -17.15 9.71
CA LYS A 76 -20.88 -17.13 8.74
C LYS A 76 -21.76 -15.89 8.90
N SER A 77 -22.03 -15.47 10.13
CA SER A 77 -22.81 -14.27 10.42
C SER A 77 -22.11 -13.03 9.89
N TYR A 78 -20.81 -12.89 10.17
CA TYR A 78 -20.01 -11.76 9.70
C TYR A 78 -19.82 -11.75 8.19
N GLN A 79 -19.59 -12.90 7.54
CA GLN A 79 -19.39 -13.04 6.09
C GLN A 79 -20.47 -12.35 5.27
N ARG A 80 -21.72 -12.34 5.74
CA ARG A 80 -22.85 -11.71 5.02
C ARG A 80 -22.67 -10.20 4.84
N ASN A 81 -21.98 -9.57 5.77
CA ASN A 81 -21.78 -8.12 5.84
C ASN A 81 -20.30 -7.71 5.62
N ALA A 82 -19.43 -8.67 5.32
CA ALA A 82 -18.00 -8.46 5.13
C ALA A 82 -17.71 -7.77 3.78
N GLY A 83 -16.67 -6.93 3.75
CA GLY A 83 -16.13 -6.35 2.54
C GLY A 83 -15.54 -7.42 1.61
N HIS A 84 -15.31 -7.06 0.36
CA HIS A 84 -14.94 -8.02 -0.69
C HIS A 84 -13.70 -8.86 -0.36
N ALA A 85 -12.64 -8.23 0.15
CA ALA A 85 -11.40 -8.92 0.49
C ALA A 85 -11.59 -9.89 1.67
N MET A 86 -12.23 -9.44 2.75
CA MET A 86 -12.51 -10.23 3.94
C MET A 86 -13.51 -11.35 3.66
N LYS A 87 -14.57 -11.07 2.88
CA LYS A 87 -15.59 -12.05 2.50
C LYS A 87 -14.99 -13.27 1.82
N ARG A 88 -14.10 -13.03 0.86
CA ARG A 88 -13.42 -14.09 0.12
C ARG A 88 -12.55 -14.99 1.02
N GLU A 89 -11.82 -14.39 1.97
CA GLU A 89 -11.01 -15.15 2.93
C GLU A 89 -11.88 -15.95 3.90
N LEU A 90 -13.00 -15.38 4.34
CA LEU A 90 -13.97 -16.07 5.19
C LEU A 90 -14.63 -17.23 4.46
N GLU A 91 -14.97 -17.10 3.16
CA GLU A 91 -15.51 -18.19 2.36
C GLU A 91 -14.58 -19.40 2.33
N ILE A 92 -13.29 -19.15 2.06
CA ILE A 92 -12.28 -20.21 2.03
C ILE A 92 -12.14 -20.82 3.43
N THR A 93 -12.09 -20.00 4.46
CA THR A 93 -11.89 -20.46 5.85
C THR A 93 -13.08 -21.26 6.36
N ILE A 94 -14.31 -20.83 6.08
CA ILE A 94 -15.54 -21.56 6.43
C ILE A 94 -15.62 -22.92 5.71
N ALA A 95 -15.24 -22.96 4.43
CA ALA A 95 -15.16 -24.21 3.68
C ALA A 95 -14.09 -25.16 4.24
N ASP A 96 -12.94 -24.63 4.62
CA ASP A 96 -11.86 -25.38 5.28
C ASP A 96 -12.31 -25.93 6.65
N MET A 97 -13.04 -25.13 7.45
CA MET A 97 -13.57 -25.56 8.75
C MET A 97 -14.59 -26.69 8.62
N ALA A 98 -15.40 -26.68 7.57
CA ALA A 98 -16.37 -27.74 7.30
C ALA A 98 -15.71 -29.07 6.98
N SER A 99 -14.44 -29.12 6.60
CA SER A 99 -13.66 -30.34 6.34
C SER A 99 -13.12 -31.02 7.60
N GLY A 100 -13.31 -30.45 8.80
CA GLY A 100 -13.13 -31.14 10.08
C GLY A 100 -12.01 -30.64 11.00
N ASN A 101 -11.13 -29.72 10.57
CA ASN A 101 -10.10 -29.15 11.46
C ASN A 101 -10.18 -27.61 11.49
N GLU A 102 -11.02 -27.11 12.38
CA GLU A 102 -11.31 -25.69 12.49
C GLU A 102 -10.11 -24.86 12.95
N GLU A 103 -9.28 -25.35 13.89
CA GLU A 103 -8.07 -24.63 14.34
C GLU A 103 -7.07 -24.48 13.18
N ASN A 104 -6.85 -25.54 12.41
CA ASN A 104 -5.95 -25.46 11.25
C ASN A 104 -6.51 -24.55 10.16
N ALA A 105 -7.83 -24.49 9.97
CA ALA A 105 -8.46 -23.58 9.02
C ALA A 105 -8.20 -22.12 9.39
N LEU A 106 -8.34 -21.77 10.67
CA LEU A 106 -8.04 -20.43 11.20
C LEU A 106 -6.55 -20.10 11.05
N THR A 107 -5.65 -21.01 11.38
CA THR A 107 -4.20 -20.83 11.20
C THR A 107 -3.82 -20.66 9.73
N ARG A 108 -4.45 -21.36 8.80
CA ARG A 108 -4.25 -21.16 7.36
C ARG A 108 -4.73 -19.79 6.89
N MET A 109 -5.87 -19.30 7.41
CA MET A 109 -6.34 -17.93 7.14
C MET A 109 -5.30 -16.89 7.60
N GLU A 110 -4.76 -17.04 8.80
CA GLU A 110 -3.71 -16.19 9.35
C GLU A 110 -2.49 -16.15 8.42
N SER A 111 -1.99 -17.31 8.00
CA SER A 111 -0.80 -17.42 7.15
C SER A 111 -1.02 -16.86 5.73
N ARG A 112 -2.24 -16.97 5.17
CA ARG A 112 -2.56 -16.40 3.84
C ARG A 112 -2.59 -14.88 3.86
N ILE A 113 -3.10 -14.27 4.92
CA ILE A 113 -3.26 -12.80 5.02
C ILE A 113 -1.97 -12.16 5.55
N GLY A 114 -1.25 -12.83 6.47
CA GLY A 114 0.02 -12.37 7.02
C GLY A 114 -0.08 -11.06 7.81
N SER A 115 -1.21 -10.81 8.49
CA SER A 115 -1.45 -9.62 9.31
C SER A 115 -1.31 -9.94 10.80
N THR A 116 -0.50 -9.16 11.50
CA THR A 116 -0.35 -9.29 12.97
C THR A 116 -1.64 -9.01 13.71
N MET A 117 -2.43 -8.03 13.24
CA MET A 117 -3.73 -7.73 13.84
C MET A 117 -4.70 -8.91 13.69
N LEU A 118 -4.70 -9.59 12.54
CA LEU A 118 -5.52 -10.78 12.34
C LEU A 118 -5.01 -11.95 13.18
N SER A 119 -3.69 -12.10 13.37
CA SER A 119 -3.12 -13.14 14.23
C SER A 119 -3.68 -13.08 15.65
N ASP A 120 -3.86 -11.87 16.21
CA ASP A 120 -4.46 -11.70 17.52
C ASP A 120 -5.93 -12.13 17.53
N VAL A 121 -6.68 -11.82 16.48
CA VAL A 121 -8.09 -12.26 16.33
C VAL A 121 -8.16 -13.79 16.25
N VAL A 122 -7.32 -14.40 15.42
CA VAL A 122 -7.28 -15.87 15.25
C VAL A 122 -6.94 -16.58 16.55
N ARG A 123 -5.94 -16.09 17.30
CA ARG A 123 -5.61 -16.65 18.64
C ARG A 123 -6.80 -16.58 19.58
N GLY A 124 -7.52 -15.45 19.60
CA GLY A 124 -8.73 -15.31 20.40
C GLY A 124 -9.81 -16.32 20.00
N LEU A 125 -10.05 -16.52 18.70
CA LEU A 125 -11.04 -17.50 18.21
C LEU A 125 -10.65 -18.94 18.56
N ILE A 126 -9.36 -19.30 18.44
CA ILE A 126 -8.85 -20.62 18.86
C ILE A 126 -9.02 -20.82 20.37
N SER A 127 -8.74 -19.80 21.17
CA SER A 127 -8.93 -19.83 22.64
C SER A 127 -10.40 -20.07 23.02
N VAL A 128 -11.34 -19.35 22.37
CA VAL A 128 -12.79 -19.60 22.52
C VAL A 128 -13.17 -21.03 22.17
N LYS A 129 -12.62 -21.58 21.10
CA LYS A 129 -12.86 -22.96 20.68
C LYS A 129 -12.38 -23.98 21.72
N ARG A 130 -11.30 -23.68 22.42
CA ARG A 130 -10.76 -24.50 23.51
C ARG A 130 -11.55 -24.37 24.82
N GLY A 131 -12.54 -23.48 24.87
CA GLY A 131 -13.43 -23.29 26.01
C GLY A 131 -13.11 -22.09 26.89
N ASP A 132 -12.12 -21.28 26.56
CA ASP A 132 -11.75 -20.09 27.32
C ASP A 132 -12.82 -18.98 27.23
N ASN A 133 -12.79 -18.06 28.18
CA ASN A 133 -13.69 -16.90 28.18
C ASN A 133 -13.17 -15.83 27.21
N GLY A 134 -13.54 -15.95 25.93
CA GLY A 134 -13.10 -15.04 24.89
C GLY A 134 -13.69 -13.63 24.94
N ILE A 135 -14.79 -13.41 25.68
CA ILE A 135 -15.49 -12.12 25.71
C ILE A 135 -14.54 -11.00 26.19
N MET A 136 -13.88 -11.22 27.34
CA MET A 136 -12.94 -10.23 27.88
C MET A 136 -11.74 -9.99 26.96
N TYR A 137 -11.25 -11.04 26.31
CA TYR A 137 -10.16 -10.93 25.34
C TYR A 137 -10.56 -10.05 24.14
N PHE A 138 -11.74 -10.29 23.55
CA PHE A 138 -12.21 -9.51 22.41
C PHE A 138 -12.59 -8.07 22.80
N GLN A 139 -13.06 -7.81 24.02
CA GLN A 139 -13.25 -6.46 24.53
C GLN A 139 -11.93 -5.69 24.58
N MET A 140 -10.88 -6.29 25.14
CA MET A 140 -9.55 -5.69 25.18
C MET A 140 -9.01 -5.45 23.77
N LEU A 141 -9.18 -6.41 22.88
CA LEU A 141 -8.74 -6.30 21.48
C LEU A 141 -9.48 -5.18 20.72
N SER A 142 -10.78 -5.05 20.95
CA SER A 142 -11.60 -3.95 20.39
C SER A 142 -11.10 -2.58 20.86
N MET A 143 -10.78 -2.42 22.14
CA MET A 143 -10.20 -1.17 22.67
C MET A 143 -8.83 -0.87 22.02
N THR A 144 -7.99 -1.88 21.91
CA THR A 144 -6.66 -1.75 21.28
C THR A 144 -6.79 -1.31 19.80
N PHE A 145 -7.69 -1.92 19.04
CA PHE A 145 -7.89 -1.57 17.63
C PHE A 145 -8.44 -0.15 17.46
N LYS A 146 -9.37 0.29 18.32
CA LYS A 146 -9.84 1.68 18.34
C LYS A 146 -8.70 2.68 18.62
N GLN A 147 -7.80 2.35 19.54
CA GLN A 147 -6.64 3.21 19.82
C GLN A 147 -5.69 3.29 18.64
N LEU A 148 -5.44 2.16 17.94
CA LEU A 148 -4.61 2.14 16.73
C LEU A 148 -5.23 2.95 15.60
N GLU A 149 -6.53 2.87 15.41
CA GLU A 149 -7.28 3.66 14.42
C GLU A 149 -7.17 5.16 14.71
N LEU A 150 -7.38 5.58 15.96
CA LEU A 150 -7.19 6.98 16.38
C LEU A 150 -5.75 7.46 16.19
N GLN A 151 -4.75 6.61 16.46
CA GLN A 151 -3.35 6.94 16.20
C GLN A 151 -3.07 7.11 14.71
N LYS A 152 -3.59 6.22 13.84
CA LYS A 152 -3.47 6.34 12.38
C LYS A 152 -4.07 7.67 11.89
N LEU A 153 -5.29 7.99 12.32
CA LEU A 153 -5.95 9.26 11.97
C LEU A 153 -5.16 10.49 12.41
N LYS A 154 -4.60 10.47 13.63
CA LYS A 154 -3.72 11.56 14.12
C LYS A 154 -2.46 11.70 13.28
N LEU A 155 -1.81 10.59 12.93
CA LEU A 155 -0.62 10.59 12.08
C LEU A 155 -0.92 11.09 10.66
N GLU A 156 -2.08 10.73 10.10
CA GLU A 156 -2.52 11.24 8.80
C GLU A 156 -2.81 12.74 8.83
N ALA A 157 -3.49 13.23 9.87
CA ALA A 157 -3.72 14.64 10.08
C ALA A 157 -2.40 15.43 10.21
N MET A 158 -1.38 14.86 10.87
CA MET A 158 -0.06 15.47 11.01
C MET A 158 0.79 15.44 9.73
N LYS A 159 0.51 14.51 8.79
CA LYS A 159 1.21 14.42 7.49
C LYS A 159 0.71 15.43 6.46
N GLN A 160 -0.47 16.00 6.64
CA GLN A 160 -1.08 16.98 5.71
C GLN A 160 -0.25 18.25 5.50
N PRO A 161 0.37 18.89 6.53
CA PRO A 161 1.18 20.08 6.31
C PRO A 161 2.41 19.87 5.42
N GLY A 162 2.95 18.64 5.35
CA GLY A 162 4.11 18.33 4.52
C GLY A 162 3.90 18.44 3.00
N LYS A 163 2.67 18.24 2.52
CA LYS A 163 2.34 18.40 1.10
C LYS A 163 2.29 19.86 0.69
N MET A 164 1.71 20.73 1.51
CA MET A 164 1.66 22.19 1.27
C MET A 164 3.06 22.80 1.24
N ARG A 165 3.96 22.34 2.08
CA ARG A 165 5.34 22.82 2.15
C ARG A 165 6.12 22.57 0.85
N LYS A 166 5.89 21.43 0.18
CA LYS A 166 6.52 21.13 -1.12
C LYS A 166 6.09 22.08 -2.22
N TYR A 167 4.80 22.42 -2.30
CA TYR A 167 4.29 23.38 -3.28
C TYR A 167 4.80 24.79 -3.01
N SER A 168 4.93 25.20 -1.74
CA SER A 168 5.52 26.47 -1.36
C SER A 168 6.97 26.58 -1.78
N PHE A 169 7.79 25.54 -1.58
CA PHE A 169 9.18 25.51 -2.05
C PHE A 169 9.30 25.50 -3.57
N MET A 170 8.40 24.84 -4.29
CA MET A 170 8.37 24.85 -5.75
C MET A 170 8.06 26.24 -6.30
N LEU A 171 7.12 26.96 -5.66
CA LEU A 171 6.74 28.31 -6.02
C LEU A 171 7.87 29.30 -5.75
N LEU A 172 8.55 29.17 -4.60
CA LEU A 172 9.74 29.95 -4.25
C LEU A 172 10.87 29.74 -5.28
N GLY A 173 11.12 28.49 -5.69
CA GLY A 173 12.11 28.13 -6.72
C GLY A 173 11.80 28.77 -8.07
N CYS A 174 10.53 28.82 -8.47
CA CYS A 174 10.10 29.45 -9.71
C CYS A 174 10.34 30.97 -9.69
N PHE A 175 10.05 31.64 -8.56
CA PHE A 175 10.36 33.05 -8.38
C PHE A 175 11.87 33.35 -8.44
N LEU A 176 12.68 32.49 -7.83
CA LEU A 176 14.13 32.64 -7.81
C LEU A 176 14.74 32.47 -9.22
N LEU A 177 14.24 31.52 -10.02
CA LEU A 177 14.64 31.34 -11.42
C LEU A 177 14.26 32.56 -12.28
N MET A 178 13.05 33.10 -12.09
CA MET A 178 12.61 34.29 -12.81
C MET A 178 13.48 35.51 -12.49
N TYR A 179 13.84 35.68 -11.21
CA TYR A 179 14.72 36.78 -10.76
C TYR A 179 16.15 36.66 -11.32
N LEU A 180 16.71 35.44 -11.33
CA LEU A 180 18.01 35.15 -11.92
C LEU A 180 18.01 35.38 -13.45
N GLY A 181 16.91 35.08 -14.14
CA GLY A 181 16.77 35.34 -15.57
C GLY A 181 16.80 36.83 -15.89
N VAL A 182 16.10 37.66 -15.10
CA VAL A 182 16.10 39.12 -15.27
C VAL A 182 17.49 39.70 -14.97
N LEU A 183 18.13 39.26 -13.88
CA LEU A 183 19.50 39.70 -13.55
C LEU A 183 20.50 39.31 -14.64
N GLY A 184 20.42 38.09 -15.17
CA GLY A 184 21.27 37.63 -16.27
C GLY A 184 21.10 38.47 -17.52
N TYR A 185 19.86 38.84 -17.86
CA TYR A 185 19.57 39.72 -18.98
C TYR A 185 20.20 41.11 -18.82
N VAL A 186 20.02 41.75 -17.65
CA VAL A 186 20.59 43.06 -17.37
C VAL A 186 22.11 43.05 -17.38
N VAL A 187 22.74 42.02 -16.88
CA VAL A 187 24.21 41.87 -16.94
C VAL A 187 24.70 41.70 -18.38
N LEU A 188 24.03 40.91 -19.21
CA LEU A 188 24.37 40.74 -20.62
C LEU A 188 24.21 42.02 -21.39
N GLU A 189 23.19 42.81 -21.15
CA GLU A 189 22.95 44.12 -21.76
C GLU A 189 24.04 45.13 -21.36
N ALA A 190 24.42 45.17 -20.07
CA ALA A 190 25.49 46.03 -19.55
C ALA A 190 26.88 45.66 -20.15
N PHE A 191 27.13 44.36 -20.40
CA PHE A 191 28.37 43.98 -21.10
C PHE A 191 28.33 44.26 -22.60
N GLY A 192 27.13 44.20 -23.26
CA GLY A 192 26.97 44.57 -24.64
C GLY A 192 27.17 46.05 -24.96
N GLU A 193 26.96 46.94 -24.00
CA GLU A 193 27.25 48.38 -24.15
C GLU A 193 28.73 48.76 -23.91
N LEU A 194 29.54 47.83 -23.38
CA LEU A 194 30.95 48.05 -23.03
C LEU A 194 31.91 47.61 -24.16
N PHE A 195 31.44 46.90 -25.19
CA PHE A 195 32.15 46.44 -26.35
C PHE A 195 31.48 46.89 -27.64
#